data_1fee5bf3f13360a732bf7e4351ae44c5
#
_entry.id   1fee5bf3f13360a732bf7e4351ae44c5
#
_cell.length_a   1.000
_cell.length_b   1.000
_cell.length_c   1.000
_cell.angle_alpha   90.00
_cell.angle_beta   90.00
_cell.angle_gamma   90.00
#
_symmetry.space_group_name_H-M   'P 1'
#
loop_
_entity.id
_entity.type
_entity.pdbx_description
1 polymer ?
#
loop_
_entity_poly.entity_id
_entity_poly.type
_entity_poly.pdbx_seq_one_letter_code
_entity_poly.pdbx_strand_id
1 'polypeptide(L)'
;MKLFVDDQRAAPLGWICARTVDEAIEYLGQGAVTELTHDYDLGGADTTGLDVLNWMESAVSAGRIAMPAMTAHSGSILGRHRLEAHIEWLEQRFSR
;
A
#
# COMPACT_ATOMS: atom_id res chain seq x y z
N MET A 1 -13.31 2.21 -1.89
CA MET A 1 -12.44 3.37 -1.57
C MET A 1 -11.09 3.16 -2.23
N LYS A 2 -10.57 4.19 -2.85
CA LYS A 2 -9.24 4.20 -3.46
C LYS A 2 -8.28 4.95 -2.55
N LEU A 3 -7.18 4.33 -2.19
CA LEU A 3 -6.21 4.86 -1.23
C LEU A 3 -4.88 5.18 -1.91
N PHE A 4 -4.46 6.43 -1.76
CA PHE A 4 -3.19 6.96 -2.28
C PHE A 4 -2.25 7.22 -1.11
N VAL A 5 -1.19 6.44 -1.01
CA VAL A 5 -0.23 6.54 0.11
C VAL A 5 1.03 7.24 -0.39
N ASP A 6 1.23 8.47 0.06
CA ASP A 6 2.37 9.29 -0.34
C ASP A 6 2.54 10.40 0.69
N ASP A 7 3.76 10.66 1.12
CA ASP A 7 4.03 11.67 2.14
C ASP A 7 4.07 13.10 1.60
N GLN A 8 4.16 13.28 0.27
CA GLN A 8 4.35 14.60 -0.35
C GLN A 8 3.35 14.95 -1.43
N ARG A 9 3.02 14.01 -2.31
CA ARG A 9 2.17 14.27 -3.47
C ARG A 9 0.70 14.38 -3.09
N ALA A 10 -0.01 15.24 -3.79
CA ALA A 10 -1.46 15.29 -3.67
C ALA A 10 -2.10 14.06 -4.30
N ALA A 11 -3.12 13.53 -3.66
CA ALA A 11 -3.87 12.42 -4.20
C ALA A 11 -4.65 12.85 -5.46
N PRO A 12 -4.77 11.97 -6.46
CA PRO A 12 -5.67 12.23 -7.59
C PRO A 12 -7.11 12.41 -7.14
N LEU A 13 -7.91 13.06 -7.96
CA LEU A 13 -9.33 13.25 -7.67
C LEU A 13 -10.01 11.87 -7.48
N GLY A 14 -10.80 11.76 -6.44
CA GLY A 14 -11.50 10.51 -6.11
C GLY A 14 -10.69 9.54 -5.24
N TRP A 15 -9.46 9.88 -4.90
CA TRP A 15 -8.62 9.08 -4.01
C TRP A 15 -8.51 9.73 -2.64
N ILE A 16 -8.45 8.89 -1.60
CA ILE A 16 -8.17 9.33 -0.25
C ILE A 16 -6.66 9.27 -0.04
N CYS A 17 -6.09 10.28 0.58
CA CYS A 17 -4.65 10.37 0.82
C CYS A 17 -4.30 9.91 2.23
N ALA A 18 -3.34 8.99 2.33
CA ALA A 18 -2.66 8.66 3.58
C ALA A 18 -1.22 9.12 3.48
N ARG A 19 -0.75 9.83 4.48
CA ARG A 19 0.59 10.43 4.51
C ARG A 19 1.64 9.58 5.20
N THR A 20 1.20 8.62 6.00
CA THR A 20 2.08 7.78 6.80
C THR A 20 1.65 6.31 6.71
N VAL A 21 2.54 5.41 7.12
CA VAL A 21 2.22 3.98 7.22
C VAL A 21 1.04 3.76 8.17
N ASP A 22 1.03 4.43 9.31
CA ASP A 22 -0.04 4.28 10.30
C ASP A 22 -1.39 4.73 9.76
N GLU A 23 -1.45 5.85 9.04
CA GLU A 23 -2.68 6.30 8.39
C GLU A 23 -3.15 5.29 7.35
N ALA A 24 -2.23 4.76 6.54
CA ALA A 24 -2.56 3.75 5.53
C ALA A 24 -3.15 2.49 6.17
N ILE A 25 -2.54 2.01 7.24
CA ILE A 25 -3.00 0.85 7.99
C ILE A 25 -4.40 1.10 8.58
N GLU A 26 -4.65 2.29 9.09
CA GLU A 26 -5.95 2.65 9.64
C GLU A 26 -7.04 2.57 8.57
N TYR A 27 -6.82 3.12 7.38
CA TYR A 27 -7.77 3.01 6.28
C TYR A 27 -7.95 1.58 5.80
N LEU A 28 -6.84 0.86 5.59
CA LEU A 28 -6.89 -0.53 5.14
C LEU A 28 -7.62 -1.44 6.13
N GLY A 29 -7.41 -1.19 7.42
CA GLY A 29 -8.05 -1.97 8.48
C GLY A 29 -9.57 -1.85 8.52
N GLN A 30 -10.14 -0.81 7.92
CA GLN A 30 -11.60 -0.65 7.81
C GLN A 30 -12.23 -1.62 6.80
N GLY A 31 -11.43 -2.21 5.91
CA GLY A 31 -11.87 -3.22 4.97
C GLY A 31 -12.57 -2.69 3.72
N ALA A 32 -12.61 -1.36 3.52
CA ALA A 32 -13.31 -0.75 2.40
C ALA A 32 -12.42 -0.33 1.24
N VAL A 33 -11.11 -0.55 1.34
CA VAL A 33 -10.16 -0.18 0.28
C VAL A 33 -10.19 -1.23 -0.83
N THR A 34 -10.52 -0.78 -2.05
CA THR A 34 -10.57 -1.65 -3.24
C THR A 34 -9.36 -1.47 -4.15
N GLU A 35 -8.73 -0.29 -4.11
CA GLU A 35 -7.51 0.00 -4.87
C GLU A 35 -6.53 0.74 -3.97
N LEU A 36 -5.26 0.39 -4.09
CA LEU A 36 -4.16 0.99 -3.34
C LEU A 36 -3.02 1.33 -4.30
N THR A 37 -2.54 2.56 -4.25
CA THR A 37 -1.28 2.92 -4.87
C THR A 37 -0.39 3.60 -3.83
N HIS A 38 0.88 3.26 -3.79
CA HIS A 38 1.74 3.76 -2.72
C HIS A 38 3.16 4.04 -3.18
N ASP A 39 3.78 4.99 -2.49
CA ASP A 39 5.18 5.35 -2.62
C ASP A 39 6.02 4.42 -1.74
N TYR A 40 7.28 4.23 -2.12
CA TYR A 40 8.25 3.50 -1.31
C TYR A 40 8.70 4.34 -0.12
N ASP A 41 9.04 5.60 -0.36
CA ASP A 41 9.55 6.52 0.65
C ASP A 41 8.40 7.25 1.33
N LEU A 42 8.20 7.01 2.62
CA LEU A 42 7.09 7.60 3.39
C LEU A 42 7.59 8.52 4.52
N GLY A 43 8.75 9.15 4.33
CA GLY A 43 9.24 10.23 5.18
C GLY A 43 9.84 9.83 6.52
N GLY A 44 9.69 8.59 6.94
CA GLY A 44 10.28 8.09 8.16
C GLY A 44 11.67 7.49 7.89
N ALA A 45 12.58 7.58 8.85
CA ALA A 45 13.91 7.00 8.73
C ALA A 45 13.88 5.48 8.54
N ASP A 46 12.88 4.82 9.13
CA ASP A 46 12.80 3.37 9.20
C ASP A 46 11.52 2.79 8.58
N THR A 47 10.67 3.63 7.96
CA THR A 47 9.41 3.18 7.39
C THR A 47 9.34 3.40 5.89
N THR A 48 8.85 2.40 5.17
CA THR A 48 8.68 2.45 3.71
C THR A 48 7.33 1.86 3.32
N GLY A 49 7.01 1.93 2.04
CA GLY A 49 5.83 1.27 1.49
C GLY A 49 5.81 -0.24 1.72
N LEU A 50 6.96 -0.87 1.93
CA LEU A 50 7.03 -2.29 2.27
C LEU A 50 6.37 -2.61 3.62
N ASP A 51 6.41 -1.67 4.57
CA ASP A 51 5.74 -1.86 5.86
C ASP A 51 4.23 -1.97 5.70
N VAL A 52 3.64 -1.20 4.78
CA VAL A 52 2.22 -1.29 4.44
C VAL A 52 1.90 -2.68 3.87
N LEU A 53 2.73 -3.16 2.94
CA LEU A 53 2.54 -4.47 2.32
C LEU A 53 2.71 -5.61 3.31
N ASN A 54 3.66 -5.51 4.23
CA ASN A 54 3.87 -6.51 5.28
C ASN A 54 2.65 -6.60 6.21
N TRP A 55 2.11 -5.45 6.60
CA TRP A 55 0.89 -5.43 7.41
C TRP A 55 -0.28 -6.05 6.65
N MET A 56 -0.41 -5.71 5.36
CA MET A 56 -1.49 -6.22 4.52
C MET A 56 -1.43 -7.73 4.35
N GLU A 57 -0.23 -8.30 4.17
CA GLU A 57 -0.05 -9.74 4.11
C GLU A 57 -0.64 -10.42 5.35
N SER A 58 -0.31 -9.92 6.52
CA SER A 58 -0.86 -10.45 7.78
C SER A 58 -2.36 -10.33 7.87
N ALA A 59 -2.91 -9.18 7.48
CA ALA A 59 -4.34 -8.93 7.56
C ALA A 59 -5.14 -9.78 6.57
N VAL A 60 -4.66 -9.93 5.35
CA VAL A 60 -5.31 -10.78 4.33
C VAL A 60 -5.20 -12.25 4.73
N SER A 61 -4.04 -12.67 5.21
CA SER A 61 -3.80 -14.04 5.68
C SER A 61 -4.71 -14.41 6.84
N ALA A 62 -5.00 -13.46 7.73
CA ALA A 62 -5.90 -13.66 8.86
C ALA A 62 -7.38 -13.53 8.49
N GLY A 63 -7.69 -13.23 7.24
CA GLY A 63 -9.07 -13.07 6.78
C GLY A 63 -9.75 -11.77 7.23
N ARG A 64 -8.98 -10.79 7.70
CA ARG A 64 -9.54 -9.53 8.20
C ARG A 64 -9.95 -8.58 7.08
N ILE A 65 -9.23 -8.59 5.97
CA ILE A 65 -9.52 -7.76 4.80
C ILE A 65 -9.36 -8.57 3.53
N ALA A 66 -10.03 -8.13 2.46
CA ALA A 66 -9.81 -8.66 1.12
C ALA A 66 -8.59 -7.94 0.50
N MET A 67 -7.90 -8.63 -0.41
CA MET A 67 -6.77 -8.07 -1.13
C MET A 67 -7.26 -6.98 -2.08
N PRO A 68 -6.81 -5.72 -1.94
CA PRO A 68 -7.13 -4.67 -2.91
C PRO A 68 -6.28 -4.83 -4.17
N ALA A 69 -6.71 -4.22 -5.27
CA ALA A 69 -5.85 -4.03 -6.43
C ALA A 69 -4.72 -3.06 -6.04
N MET A 70 -3.48 -3.37 -6.42
CA MET A 70 -2.32 -2.61 -5.96
C MET A 70 -1.42 -2.18 -7.09
N THR A 71 -0.92 -0.96 -7.00
CA THR A 71 0.14 -0.44 -7.86
C THR A 71 1.13 0.34 -7.02
N ALA A 72 2.31 0.57 -7.56
CA ALA A 72 3.33 1.39 -6.93
C ALA A 72 3.58 2.63 -7.78
N HIS A 73 3.74 3.76 -7.10
CA HIS A 73 4.24 4.99 -7.69
C HIS A 73 5.39 5.48 -6.82
N SER A 74 6.53 5.78 -7.38
CA SER A 74 7.67 6.25 -6.60
C SER A 74 8.61 7.05 -7.46
N GLY A 75 9.18 8.11 -6.89
CA GLY A 75 10.27 8.84 -7.51
C GLY A 75 11.57 8.03 -7.55
N SER A 76 11.69 6.99 -6.73
CA SER A 76 12.83 6.08 -6.72
C SER A 76 12.54 4.88 -7.60
N ILE A 77 13.32 4.68 -8.64
CA ILE A 77 13.20 3.52 -9.54
C ILE A 77 13.40 2.22 -8.75
N LEU A 78 14.42 2.19 -7.90
CA LEU A 78 14.71 1.00 -7.10
C LEU A 78 13.59 0.73 -6.10
N GLY A 79 13.08 1.76 -5.43
CA GLY A 79 11.96 1.64 -4.50
C GLY A 79 10.70 1.13 -5.18
N ARG A 80 10.39 1.65 -6.37
CA ARG A 80 9.24 1.16 -7.14
C ARG A 80 9.39 -0.31 -7.51
N HIS A 81 10.57 -0.73 -7.95
CA HIS A 81 10.81 -2.13 -8.29
C HIS A 81 10.65 -3.05 -7.08
N ARG A 82 11.08 -2.62 -5.90
CA ARG A 82 10.91 -3.39 -4.67
C ARG A 82 9.43 -3.54 -4.31
N LEU A 83 8.65 -2.47 -4.43
CA LEU A 83 7.21 -2.52 -4.19
C LEU A 83 6.51 -3.43 -5.20
N GLU A 84 6.82 -3.27 -6.48
CA GLU A 84 6.20 -4.07 -7.55
C GLU A 84 6.51 -5.56 -7.39
N ALA A 85 7.74 -5.91 -7.01
CA ALA A 85 8.11 -7.30 -6.77
C ALA A 85 7.33 -7.88 -5.58
N HIS A 86 7.17 -7.11 -4.51
CA HIS A 86 6.42 -7.56 -3.33
C HIS A 86 4.92 -7.66 -3.63
N ILE A 87 4.37 -6.70 -4.37
CA ILE A 87 2.97 -6.74 -4.83
C ILE A 87 2.72 -8.00 -5.65
N GLU A 88 3.58 -8.30 -6.61
CA GLU A 88 3.46 -9.49 -7.44
C GLU A 88 3.49 -10.76 -6.60
N TRP A 89 4.40 -10.82 -5.63
CA TRP A 89 4.49 -11.95 -4.71
C TRP A 89 3.20 -12.14 -3.90
N LEU A 90 2.63 -11.05 -3.38
CA LEU A 90 1.37 -11.08 -2.65
C LEU A 90 0.20 -11.52 -3.54
N GLU A 91 0.13 -10.99 -4.75
CA GLU A 91 -0.93 -11.36 -5.70
C GLU A 91 -0.89 -12.84 -6.04
N GLN A 92 0.30 -13.41 -6.22
CA GLN A 92 0.47 -14.83 -6.46
C GLN A 92 0.10 -15.66 -5.24
N ARG A 93 0.52 -15.22 -4.04
CA ARG A 93 0.24 -15.92 -2.78
C ARG A 93 -1.26 -16.03 -2.49
N PHE A 94 -2.01 -14.98 -2.77
CA PHE A 94 -3.44 -14.91 -2.47
C PHE A 94 -4.34 -15.09 -3.69
N SER A 95 -3.78 -15.38 -4.85
CA SER A 95 -4.56 -15.72 -6.04
C SER A 95 -5.17 -17.11 -5.87
N ARG A 96 -6.27 -17.32 -6.56
CA ARG A 96 -6.96 -18.60 -6.56
C ARG A 96 -6.65 -19.41 -7.79
#